data_6ac58b42eee4078c4ed6ef58b54325ae
#
_entry.id   6ac58b42eee4078c4ed6ef58b54325ae
#
_cell.length_a   1.000
_cell.length_b   1.000
_cell.length_c   1.000
_cell.angle_alpha   90.00
_cell.angle_beta   90.00
_cell.angle_gamma   90.00
#
_symmetry.space_group_name_H-M   'P 1'
#
loop_
_entity.id
_entity.type
_entity.pdbx_description
1 polymer ?
#
loop_
_entity_poly.entity_id
_entity_poly.type
_entity_poly.pdbx_seq_one_letter_code
_entity_poly.pdbx_strand_id
1 'polypeptide(L)'
;MGVFATHDVVIKILGADYSPFQIVFFGTLFGFPIVSVILLRDAEEANLRPRHPWWMALRTLCSVIAAPAVFYAFATLPLAQVYTILFAAPLILTVLAVPILGEVVRFRRWAAVIVGLIGVLIVMRPGGAELSLGHLAALTGAVGGALISVISRKIGQNERTVVLLLFPMVANFAAMAVALPFVYRPMPLDHLALFAVIAVLGMIGAYLIILAYRAGEAVIVAPMQYSQILWATGYGILFFAERPDMPTMVGAAIIIASGIYIVLREGRRDVSRTRPVLETGGRMLAVTTPRISVLRRMMSAGERSGR
;
A
#
# COMPACT_ATOMS: atom_id res chain seq x y z
N MET A 1 11.83 -0.05 -5.76
CA MET A 1 11.35 0.95 -4.79
C MET A 1 11.44 2.37 -5.34
N GLY A 2 12.48 2.76 -6.06
CA GLY A 2 12.59 4.10 -6.66
C GLY A 2 11.38 4.51 -7.50
N VAL A 3 10.82 3.62 -8.32
CA VAL A 3 9.63 3.90 -9.15
C VAL A 3 8.43 4.35 -8.30
N PHE A 4 8.20 3.70 -7.16
CA PHE A 4 7.14 4.15 -6.25
C PHE A 4 7.45 5.48 -5.59
N ALA A 5 8.71 5.72 -5.24
CA ALA A 5 9.08 7.01 -4.69
C ALA A 5 8.90 8.13 -5.73
N THR A 6 9.20 7.87 -7.01
CA THR A 6 8.92 8.82 -8.11
C THR A 6 7.41 9.05 -8.30
N HIS A 7 6.61 7.99 -8.26
CA HIS A 7 5.15 8.09 -8.26
C HIS A 7 4.64 9.03 -7.16
N ASP A 8 5.16 8.87 -5.93
CA ASP A 8 4.70 9.63 -4.77
C ASP A 8 5.22 11.09 -4.79
N VAL A 9 6.36 11.35 -5.46
CA VAL A 9 6.81 12.73 -5.79
C VAL A 9 5.78 13.42 -6.68
N VAL A 10 5.28 12.73 -7.71
CA VAL A 10 4.26 13.30 -8.60
C VAL A 10 2.96 13.57 -7.85
N ILE A 11 2.55 12.67 -6.95
CA ILE A 11 1.39 12.90 -6.05
C ILE A 11 1.61 14.15 -5.21
N LYS A 12 2.80 14.33 -4.64
CA LYS A 12 3.11 15.49 -3.81
C LYS A 12 3.09 16.79 -4.61
N ILE A 13 3.61 16.79 -5.83
CA ILE A 13 3.55 17.95 -6.75
C ILE A 13 2.09 18.31 -7.03
N LEU A 14 1.28 17.34 -7.46
CA LEU A 14 -0.13 17.57 -7.74
C LEU A 14 -0.94 17.92 -6.49
N GLY A 15 -0.54 17.42 -5.33
CA GLY A 15 -1.19 17.68 -4.05
C GLY A 15 -1.05 19.13 -3.56
N ALA A 16 -0.16 19.94 -4.16
CA ALA A 16 -0.07 21.37 -3.91
C ALA A 16 -1.28 22.14 -4.51
N ASP A 17 -1.79 21.67 -5.65
CA ASP A 17 -2.83 22.38 -6.41
C ASP A 17 -4.20 21.67 -6.34
N TYR A 18 -4.20 20.35 -6.21
CA TYR A 18 -5.41 19.52 -6.30
C TYR A 18 -5.73 18.78 -5.02
N SER A 19 -7.02 18.57 -4.81
CA SER A 19 -7.48 17.75 -3.67
C SER A 19 -7.07 16.28 -3.84
N PRO A 20 -6.84 15.55 -2.74
CA PRO A 20 -6.58 14.11 -2.77
C PRO A 20 -7.67 13.32 -3.48
N PHE A 21 -8.93 13.74 -3.36
CA PHE A 21 -10.08 13.11 -4.04
C PHE A 21 -9.95 13.20 -5.56
N GLN A 22 -9.55 14.37 -6.07
CA GLN A 22 -9.33 14.59 -7.50
C GLN A 22 -8.14 13.76 -7.99
N ILE A 23 -7.04 13.68 -7.22
CA ILE A 23 -5.86 12.90 -7.59
C ILE A 23 -6.20 11.41 -7.65
N VAL A 24 -6.92 10.87 -6.65
CA VAL A 24 -7.35 9.48 -6.65
C VAL A 24 -8.32 9.19 -7.79
N PHE A 25 -9.26 10.10 -8.08
CA PHE A 25 -10.22 9.94 -9.17
C PHE A 25 -9.52 9.77 -10.53
N PHE A 26 -8.69 10.73 -10.92
CA PHE A 26 -8.01 10.70 -12.21
C PHE A 26 -6.94 9.60 -12.27
N GLY A 27 -6.20 9.36 -11.20
CA GLY A 27 -5.27 8.23 -11.11
C GLY A 27 -5.97 6.88 -11.31
N THR A 28 -7.16 6.71 -10.74
CA THR A 28 -7.99 5.52 -10.96
C THR A 28 -8.53 5.48 -12.39
N LEU A 29 -9.03 6.60 -12.91
CA LEU A 29 -9.54 6.70 -14.28
C LEU A 29 -8.50 6.27 -15.32
N PHE A 30 -7.27 6.79 -15.23
CA PHE A 30 -6.18 6.38 -16.12
C PHE A 30 -5.67 4.96 -15.83
N GLY A 31 -5.93 4.42 -14.65
CA GLY A 31 -5.65 3.03 -14.31
C GLY A 31 -6.61 2.01 -14.95
N PHE A 32 -7.87 2.41 -15.26
CA PHE A 32 -8.87 1.50 -15.82
C PHE A 32 -8.44 0.81 -17.12
N PRO A 33 -7.92 1.50 -18.14
CA PRO A 33 -7.49 0.84 -19.38
C PRO A 33 -6.44 -0.23 -19.13
N ILE A 34 -5.52 0.03 -18.21
CA ILE A 34 -4.41 -0.88 -17.90
C ILE A 34 -4.95 -2.14 -17.21
N VAL A 35 -5.86 -1.96 -16.22
CA VAL A 35 -6.51 -3.08 -15.51
C VAL A 35 -7.43 -3.84 -16.46
N SER A 36 -8.13 -3.17 -17.36
CA SER A 36 -9.00 -3.82 -18.37
C SER A 36 -8.23 -4.79 -19.27
N VAL A 37 -7.03 -4.45 -19.68
CA VAL A 37 -6.15 -5.37 -20.45
C VAL A 37 -5.81 -6.62 -19.64
N ILE A 38 -5.59 -6.49 -18.33
CA ILE A 38 -5.33 -7.63 -17.43
C ILE A 38 -6.60 -8.49 -17.32
N LEU A 39 -7.78 -7.85 -17.19
CA LEU A 39 -9.07 -8.53 -17.05
C LEU A 39 -9.47 -9.30 -18.30
N LEU A 40 -9.21 -8.76 -19.50
CA LEU A 40 -9.50 -9.43 -20.77
C LEU A 40 -8.71 -10.74 -20.95
N ARG A 41 -7.58 -10.88 -20.26
CA ARG A 41 -6.77 -12.12 -20.27
C ARG A 41 -7.26 -13.16 -19.25
N ASP A 42 -8.12 -12.79 -18.31
CA ASP A 42 -8.67 -13.66 -17.25
C ASP A 42 -10.10 -14.13 -17.60
N ALA A 43 -10.32 -14.51 -18.84
CA ALA A 43 -11.65 -14.78 -19.44
C ALA A 43 -12.37 -16.05 -18.93
N GLU A 44 -11.91 -16.68 -17.85
CA GLU A 44 -12.58 -17.84 -17.24
C GLU A 44 -13.73 -17.38 -16.32
N GLU A 45 -14.97 -17.65 -16.77
CA GLU A 45 -16.26 -17.49 -16.08
C GLU A 45 -16.73 -16.07 -15.72
N ALA A 46 -17.92 -15.70 -16.20
CA ALA A 46 -18.54 -14.37 -16.07
C ALA A 46 -19.08 -14.01 -14.66
N ASN A 47 -18.77 -14.77 -13.61
CA ASN A 47 -19.36 -14.52 -12.29
C ASN A 47 -18.49 -13.55 -11.45
N LEU A 48 -18.97 -12.31 -11.30
CA LEU A 48 -18.31 -11.26 -10.49
C LEU A 48 -18.86 -11.19 -9.05
N ARG A 49 -19.70 -12.14 -8.61
CA ARG A 49 -20.22 -12.12 -7.24
C ARG A 49 -19.15 -12.53 -6.23
N PRO A 50 -18.89 -11.72 -5.19
CA PRO A 50 -17.96 -12.09 -4.12
C PRO A 50 -18.53 -13.25 -3.31
N ARG A 51 -17.69 -14.24 -3.00
CA ARG A 51 -18.05 -15.35 -2.11
C ARG A 51 -18.20 -14.90 -0.65
N HIS A 52 -17.43 -13.87 -0.27
CA HIS A 52 -17.42 -13.30 1.08
C HIS A 52 -17.79 -11.80 1.04
N PRO A 53 -19.08 -11.45 0.83
CA PRO A 53 -19.51 -10.08 0.55
C PRO A 53 -19.15 -9.10 1.68
N TRP A 54 -19.30 -9.49 2.94
CA TRP A 54 -19.00 -8.63 4.09
C TRP A 54 -17.49 -8.30 4.23
N TRP A 55 -16.63 -9.28 4.04
CA TRP A 55 -15.18 -9.06 4.05
C TRP A 55 -14.76 -8.23 2.85
N MET A 56 -15.39 -8.44 1.69
CA MET A 56 -15.14 -7.63 0.50
C MET A 56 -15.60 -6.19 0.70
N ALA A 57 -16.78 -5.97 1.28
CA ALA A 57 -17.29 -4.65 1.59
C ALA A 57 -16.38 -3.90 2.57
N LEU A 58 -15.95 -4.55 3.65
CA LEU A 58 -15.03 -3.96 4.63
C LEU A 58 -13.68 -3.61 3.98
N ARG A 59 -13.12 -4.52 3.18
CA ARG A 59 -11.87 -4.29 2.44
C ARG A 59 -12.00 -3.09 1.49
N THR A 60 -13.10 -3.02 0.77
CA THR A 60 -13.40 -1.94 -0.17
C THR A 60 -13.56 -0.61 0.56
N LEU A 61 -14.30 -0.59 1.67
CA LEU A 61 -14.44 0.60 2.52
C LEU A 61 -13.09 1.10 3.05
N CYS A 62 -12.24 0.19 3.56
CA CYS A 62 -10.89 0.53 3.98
C CYS A 62 -10.07 1.14 2.82
N SER A 63 -10.22 0.63 1.61
CA SER A 63 -9.55 1.18 0.42
C SER A 63 -10.02 2.60 0.09
N VAL A 64 -11.34 2.83 0.12
CA VAL A 64 -11.94 4.15 -0.18
C VAL A 64 -11.51 5.22 0.84
N ILE A 65 -11.31 4.83 2.09
CA ILE A 65 -10.84 5.75 3.14
C ILE A 65 -9.31 5.93 3.06
N ALA A 66 -8.57 4.85 2.91
CA ALA A 66 -7.10 4.88 2.97
C ALA A 66 -6.48 5.60 1.76
N ALA A 67 -7.05 5.47 0.56
CA ALA A 67 -6.47 6.06 -0.63
C ALA A 67 -6.36 7.60 -0.56
N PRO A 68 -7.46 8.35 -0.35
CA PRO A 68 -7.35 9.80 -0.22
C PRO A 68 -6.58 10.24 1.02
N ALA A 69 -6.63 9.45 2.12
CA ALA A 69 -5.86 9.76 3.33
C ALA A 69 -4.35 9.69 3.06
N VAL A 70 -3.87 8.66 2.38
CA VAL A 70 -2.45 8.54 2.01
C VAL A 70 -2.03 9.67 1.07
N PHE A 71 -2.86 10.02 0.09
CA PHE A 71 -2.54 11.10 -0.86
C PHE A 71 -2.53 12.46 -0.17
N TYR A 72 -3.45 12.69 0.77
CA TYR A 72 -3.43 13.88 1.63
C TYR A 72 -2.15 13.95 2.48
N ALA A 73 -1.72 12.83 3.04
CA ALA A 73 -0.48 12.77 3.81
C ALA A 73 0.73 13.13 2.94
N PHE A 74 0.84 12.60 1.71
CA PHE A 74 1.91 12.97 0.78
C PHE A 74 1.88 14.44 0.37
N ALA A 75 0.70 15.03 0.25
CA ALA A 75 0.55 16.44 -0.07
C ALA A 75 0.98 17.37 1.07
N THR A 76 0.81 16.95 2.33
CA THR A 76 0.94 17.84 3.49
C THR A 76 2.16 17.61 4.36
N LEU A 77 2.76 16.40 4.32
CA LEU A 77 3.91 16.05 5.14
C LEU A 77 5.18 15.83 4.29
N PRO A 78 6.37 15.92 4.93
CA PRO A 78 7.60 15.47 4.31
C PRO A 78 7.53 13.99 3.92
N LEU A 79 8.05 13.65 2.73
CA LEU A 79 7.99 12.28 2.19
C LEU A 79 8.56 11.24 3.18
N ALA A 80 9.68 11.55 3.83
CA ALA A 80 10.30 10.66 4.81
C ALA A 80 9.39 10.36 6.01
N GLN A 81 8.64 11.36 6.51
CA GLN A 81 7.68 11.18 7.62
C GLN A 81 6.51 10.29 7.18
N VAL A 82 5.91 10.57 6.03
CA VAL A 82 4.80 9.77 5.50
C VAL A 82 5.21 8.30 5.41
N TYR A 83 6.34 8.02 4.77
CA TYR A 83 6.81 6.65 4.64
C TYR A 83 7.11 5.98 5.98
N THR A 84 7.69 6.71 6.91
CA THR A 84 7.97 6.17 8.24
C THR A 84 6.68 5.73 8.93
N ILE A 85 5.62 6.54 8.89
CA ILE A 85 4.32 6.17 9.47
C ILE A 85 3.68 5.02 8.69
N LEU A 86 3.72 5.05 7.36
CA LEU A 86 3.13 4.00 6.53
C LEU A 86 3.82 2.64 6.72
N PHE A 87 5.11 2.61 7.02
CA PHE A 87 5.82 1.38 7.34
C PHE A 87 5.49 0.79 8.73
N ALA A 88 4.62 1.43 9.51
CA ALA A 88 3.95 0.77 10.62
C ALA A 88 2.94 -0.30 10.16
N ALA A 89 2.50 -0.30 8.90
CA ALA A 89 1.51 -1.25 8.40
C ALA A 89 1.88 -2.74 8.64
N PRO A 90 3.11 -3.22 8.46
CA PRO A 90 3.48 -4.60 8.80
C PRO A 90 3.36 -4.92 10.29
N LEU A 91 3.61 -3.95 11.16
CA LEU A 91 3.45 -4.09 12.62
C LEU A 91 1.96 -4.22 12.97
N ILE A 92 1.14 -3.30 12.45
CA ILE A 92 -0.32 -3.30 12.63
C ILE A 92 -0.94 -4.57 12.04
N LEU A 93 -0.45 -5.03 10.89
CA LEU A 93 -0.86 -6.28 10.27
C LEU A 93 -0.62 -7.47 11.20
N THR A 94 0.53 -7.52 11.88
CA THR A 94 0.83 -8.58 12.85
C THR A 94 -0.17 -8.58 14.02
N VAL A 95 -0.55 -7.40 14.52
CA VAL A 95 -1.59 -7.25 15.55
C VAL A 95 -2.95 -7.74 15.06
N LEU A 96 -3.36 -7.29 13.86
CA LEU A 96 -4.65 -7.63 13.26
C LEU A 96 -4.77 -9.11 12.84
N ALA A 97 -3.65 -9.77 12.55
CA ALA A 97 -3.65 -11.18 12.19
C ALA A 97 -4.16 -12.08 13.34
N VAL A 98 -3.97 -11.66 14.60
CA VAL A 98 -4.46 -12.43 15.76
C VAL A 98 -5.99 -12.54 15.75
N PRO A 99 -6.79 -11.46 15.82
CA PRO A 99 -8.24 -11.57 15.86
C PRO A 99 -8.88 -11.96 14.52
N ILE A 100 -8.29 -11.58 13.38
CA ILE A 100 -8.91 -11.79 12.06
C ILE A 100 -8.58 -13.17 11.49
N LEU A 101 -7.34 -13.63 11.64
CA LEU A 101 -6.86 -14.90 11.09
C LEU A 101 -6.74 -16.02 12.15
N GLY A 102 -6.86 -15.70 13.45
CA GLY A 102 -6.65 -16.65 14.53
C GLY A 102 -5.17 -17.04 14.71
N GLU A 103 -4.24 -16.17 14.31
CA GLU A 103 -2.82 -16.48 14.36
C GLU A 103 -2.25 -16.31 15.77
N VAL A 104 -1.31 -17.19 16.13
CA VAL A 104 -0.61 -17.11 17.42
C VAL A 104 0.70 -16.35 17.24
N VAL A 105 0.76 -15.17 17.81
CA VAL A 105 1.97 -14.32 17.81
C VAL A 105 2.73 -14.55 19.12
N ARG A 106 3.98 -15.03 19.03
CA ARG A 106 4.84 -15.29 20.19
C ARG A 106 5.35 -13.98 20.81
N PHE A 107 5.69 -14.01 22.09
CA PHE A 107 6.13 -12.86 22.89
C PHE A 107 7.22 -11.99 22.20
N ARG A 108 8.20 -12.60 21.59
CA ARG A 108 9.29 -11.85 20.89
C ARG A 108 8.80 -11.02 19.72
N ARG A 109 7.74 -11.47 19.01
CA ARG A 109 7.12 -10.65 17.94
C ARG A 109 6.30 -9.52 18.54
N TRP A 110 5.58 -9.77 19.65
CA TRP A 110 4.89 -8.71 20.37
C TRP A 110 5.84 -7.63 20.85
N ALA A 111 7.00 -7.99 21.40
CA ALA A 111 8.04 -7.04 21.79
C ALA A 111 8.49 -6.19 20.60
N ALA A 112 8.74 -6.80 19.43
CA ALA A 112 9.13 -6.06 18.22
C ALA A 112 7.99 -5.13 17.76
N VAL A 113 6.74 -5.57 17.78
CA VAL A 113 5.59 -4.71 17.43
C VAL A 113 5.51 -3.50 18.35
N ILE A 114 5.64 -3.68 19.67
CA ILE A 114 5.60 -2.59 20.65
C ILE A 114 6.75 -1.60 20.38
N VAL A 115 7.97 -2.09 20.20
CA VAL A 115 9.13 -1.24 19.89
C VAL A 115 8.92 -0.46 18.59
N GLY A 116 8.40 -1.12 17.55
CA GLY A 116 8.11 -0.43 16.29
C GLY A 116 7.00 0.64 16.43
N LEU A 117 5.95 0.36 17.21
CA LEU A 117 4.89 1.36 17.48
C LEU A 117 5.41 2.55 18.32
N ILE A 118 6.38 2.34 19.22
CA ILE A 118 7.09 3.44 19.90
C ILE A 118 7.81 4.30 18.85
N GLY A 119 8.43 3.70 17.84
CA GLY A 119 9.02 4.42 16.71
C GLY A 119 8.02 5.32 15.98
N VAL A 120 6.77 4.83 15.77
CA VAL A 120 5.68 5.65 15.19
C VAL A 120 5.34 6.83 16.10
N LEU A 121 5.23 6.62 17.40
CA LEU A 121 4.94 7.68 18.37
C LEU A 121 6.04 8.74 18.40
N ILE A 122 7.31 8.36 18.26
CA ILE A 122 8.44 9.29 18.16
C ILE A 122 8.30 10.20 16.94
N VAL A 123 7.86 9.66 15.80
CA VAL A 123 7.63 10.47 14.57
C VAL A 123 6.41 11.35 14.71
N MET A 124 5.32 10.82 15.25
CA MET A 124 4.05 11.54 15.37
C MET A 124 4.08 12.65 16.46
N ARG A 125 4.93 12.53 17.48
CA ARG A 125 5.07 13.48 18.60
C ARG A 125 3.73 13.90 19.19
N PRO A 126 2.90 12.99 19.71
CA PRO A 126 1.62 13.34 20.29
C PRO A 126 1.83 14.30 21.50
N GLY A 127 1.20 15.45 21.46
CA GLY A 127 1.37 16.52 22.47
C GLY A 127 2.36 17.63 22.08
N GLY A 128 3.06 17.51 20.95
CA GLY A 128 3.82 18.61 20.34
C GLY A 128 2.92 19.51 19.47
N ALA A 129 3.34 20.75 19.26
CA ALA A 129 2.61 21.71 18.41
C ALA A 129 2.51 21.29 16.92
N GLU A 130 3.18 20.21 16.53
CA GLU A 130 3.35 19.79 15.14
C GLU A 130 2.42 18.65 14.69
N LEU A 131 1.55 18.11 15.57
CA LEU A 131 0.62 17.06 15.17
C LEU A 131 -0.43 17.63 14.21
N SER A 132 -0.33 17.30 12.93
CA SER A 132 -1.23 17.77 11.87
C SER A 132 -2.19 16.68 11.40
N LEU A 133 -3.24 17.08 10.68
CA LEU A 133 -4.15 16.15 10.01
C LEU A 133 -3.40 15.19 9.05
N GLY A 134 -2.26 15.63 8.50
CA GLY A 134 -1.41 14.79 7.66
C GLY A 134 -0.88 13.55 8.39
N HIS A 135 -0.49 13.67 9.66
CA HIS A 135 -0.04 12.53 10.47
C HIS A 135 -1.18 11.53 10.73
N LEU A 136 -2.38 12.04 11.05
CA LEU A 136 -3.57 11.19 11.21
C LEU A 136 -3.96 10.52 9.90
N ALA A 137 -3.84 11.22 8.79
CA ALA A 137 -4.09 10.67 7.46
C ALA A 137 -3.07 9.57 7.09
N ALA A 138 -1.78 9.76 7.38
CA ALA A 138 -0.76 8.73 7.20
C ALA A 138 -1.04 7.49 8.07
N LEU A 139 -1.43 7.69 9.34
CA LEU A 139 -1.80 6.59 10.24
C LEU A 139 -3.06 5.86 9.75
N THR A 140 -4.07 6.59 9.28
CA THR A 140 -5.28 6.03 8.65
C THR A 140 -4.90 5.18 7.45
N GLY A 141 -3.96 5.65 6.63
CA GLY A 141 -3.38 4.90 5.52
C GLY A 141 -2.69 3.61 5.97
N ALA A 142 -1.86 3.67 7.02
CA ALA A 142 -1.15 2.51 7.57
C ALA A 142 -2.13 1.46 8.12
N VAL A 143 -3.13 1.87 8.90
CA VAL A 143 -4.17 0.99 9.46
C VAL A 143 -5.02 0.40 8.33
N GLY A 144 -5.50 1.24 7.41
CA GLY A 144 -6.28 0.81 6.25
C GLY A 144 -5.52 -0.19 5.39
N GLY A 145 -4.26 0.09 5.08
CA GLY A 145 -3.38 -0.82 4.33
C GLY A 145 -3.18 -2.16 5.02
N ALA A 146 -2.98 -2.15 6.35
CA ALA A 146 -2.88 -3.37 7.15
C ALA A 146 -4.19 -4.19 7.14
N LEU A 147 -5.35 -3.52 7.33
CA LEU A 147 -6.67 -4.17 7.25
C LEU A 147 -6.92 -4.78 5.87
N ILE A 148 -6.70 -4.02 4.80
CA ILE A 148 -6.84 -4.51 3.42
C ILE A 148 -5.97 -5.75 3.21
N SER A 149 -4.73 -5.73 3.73
CA SER A 149 -3.78 -6.84 3.60
C SER A 149 -4.23 -8.09 4.35
N VAL A 150 -4.66 -7.96 5.61
CA VAL A 150 -5.16 -9.08 6.44
C VAL A 150 -6.43 -9.67 5.85
N ILE A 151 -7.40 -8.82 5.46
CA ILE A 151 -8.66 -9.28 4.85
C ILE A 151 -8.37 -9.98 3.52
N SER A 152 -7.49 -9.39 2.68
CA SER A 152 -7.09 -10.02 1.42
C SER A 152 -6.45 -11.39 1.63
N ARG A 153 -5.72 -11.58 2.73
CA ARG A 153 -5.16 -12.88 3.10
C ARG A 153 -6.25 -13.86 3.54
N LYS A 154 -7.24 -13.38 4.32
CA LYS A 154 -8.35 -14.20 4.81
C LYS A 154 -9.21 -14.77 3.69
N ILE A 155 -9.61 -13.93 2.74
CA ILE A 155 -10.56 -14.31 1.68
C ILE A 155 -9.88 -14.66 0.35
N GLY A 156 -8.63 -14.27 0.15
CA GLY A 156 -8.00 -14.26 -1.17
C GLY A 156 -7.75 -15.62 -1.81
N GLN A 157 -7.79 -16.73 -1.04
CA GLN A 157 -7.70 -18.07 -1.62
C GLN A 157 -9.05 -18.53 -2.22
N ASN A 158 -10.15 -17.99 -1.69
CA ASN A 158 -11.50 -18.37 -2.07
C ASN A 158 -12.16 -17.36 -3.02
N GLU A 159 -11.59 -16.15 -3.12
CA GLU A 159 -12.08 -15.08 -3.99
C GLU A 159 -11.33 -15.02 -5.31
N ARG A 160 -12.04 -14.69 -6.37
CA ARG A 160 -11.43 -14.44 -7.67
C ARG A 160 -10.61 -13.16 -7.63
N THR A 161 -9.51 -13.17 -8.34
CA THR A 161 -8.64 -12.01 -8.46
C THR A 161 -9.33 -10.79 -9.00
N VAL A 162 -10.11 -11.01 -10.07
CA VAL A 162 -10.88 -9.95 -10.72
C VAL A 162 -11.76 -9.23 -9.71
N VAL A 163 -12.45 -9.99 -8.84
CA VAL A 163 -13.31 -9.43 -7.79
C VAL A 163 -12.51 -8.62 -6.78
N LEU A 164 -11.35 -9.15 -6.34
CA LEU A 164 -10.47 -8.44 -5.40
C LEU A 164 -9.88 -7.14 -5.96
N LEU A 165 -9.73 -7.04 -7.28
CA LEU A 165 -9.22 -5.83 -7.94
C LEU A 165 -10.34 -4.85 -8.28
N LEU A 166 -11.40 -5.34 -8.91
CA LEU A 166 -12.43 -4.52 -9.50
C LEU A 166 -13.27 -3.80 -8.44
N PHE A 167 -13.67 -4.50 -7.36
CA PHE A 167 -14.54 -3.90 -6.34
C PHE A 167 -13.94 -2.64 -5.69
N PRO A 168 -12.71 -2.68 -5.13
CA PRO A 168 -12.14 -1.46 -4.57
C PRO A 168 -11.88 -0.39 -5.63
N MET A 169 -11.52 -0.76 -6.86
CA MET A 169 -11.24 0.19 -7.93
C MET A 169 -12.50 0.94 -8.34
N VAL A 170 -13.60 0.21 -8.60
CA VAL A 170 -14.90 0.82 -8.94
C VAL A 170 -15.45 1.64 -7.78
N ALA A 171 -15.33 1.15 -6.54
CA ALA A 171 -15.79 1.87 -5.37
C ALA A 171 -14.98 3.15 -5.11
N ASN A 172 -13.64 3.11 -5.26
CA ASN A 172 -12.81 4.32 -5.19
C ASN A 172 -13.22 5.31 -6.27
N PHE A 173 -13.36 4.87 -7.52
CA PHE A 173 -13.79 5.73 -8.61
C PHE A 173 -15.16 6.35 -8.33
N ALA A 174 -16.15 5.56 -7.93
CA ALA A 174 -17.50 6.04 -7.63
C ALA A 174 -17.53 7.02 -6.44
N ALA A 175 -16.84 6.67 -5.34
CA ALA A 175 -16.77 7.53 -4.17
C ALA A 175 -16.07 8.87 -4.47
N MET A 176 -14.98 8.84 -5.22
CA MET A 176 -14.26 10.05 -5.63
C MET A 176 -15.06 10.85 -6.66
N ALA A 177 -15.82 10.20 -7.55
CA ALA A 177 -16.72 10.88 -8.48
C ALA A 177 -17.82 11.68 -7.76
N VAL A 178 -18.35 11.16 -6.65
CA VAL A 178 -19.33 11.86 -5.81
C VAL A 178 -18.69 13.08 -5.11
N ALA A 179 -17.44 12.96 -4.66
CA ALA A 179 -16.72 14.06 -4.02
C ALA A 179 -16.23 15.13 -5.03
N LEU A 180 -15.99 14.73 -6.27
CA LEU A 180 -15.34 15.56 -7.28
C LEU A 180 -16.02 16.91 -7.53
N PRO A 181 -17.35 17.02 -7.66
CA PRO A 181 -18.02 18.31 -7.92
C PRO A 181 -17.75 19.38 -6.85
N PHE A 182 -17.45 18.97 -5.61
CA PHE A 182 -17.21 19.87 -4.48
C PHE A 182 -15.75 20.34 -4.38
N VAL A 183 -14.82 19.63 -5.02
CA VAL A 183 -13.39 19.87 -4.86
C VAL A 183 -12.65 19.99 -6.20
N TYR A 184 -13.38 19.93 -7.31
CA TYR A 184 -12.79 19.96 -8.64
C TYR A 184 -12.12 21.32 -8.93
N ARG A 185 -10.89 21.24 -9.39
CA ARG A 185 -10.15 22.36 -9.96
C ARG A 185 -9.82 22.06 -11.42
N PRO A 186 -10.07 23.01 -12.34
CA PRO A 186 -9.70 22.86 -13.75
C PRO A 186 -8.21 22.56 -13.89
N MET A 187 -7.87 21.64 -14.81
CA MET A 187 -6.51 21.18 -15.01
C MET A 187 -6.03 21.54 -16.41
N PRO A 188 -4.84 22.15 -16.55
CA PRO A 188 -4.16 22.27 -17.83
C PRO A 188 -3.67 20.89 -18.31
N LEU A 189 -3.35 20.79 -19.62
CA LEU A 189 -3.01 19.50 -20.26
C LEU A 189 -1.74 18.85 -19.68
N ASP A 190 -0.77 19.65 -19.25
CA ASP A 190 0.47 19.19 -18.62
C ASP A 190 0.18 18.51 -17.26
N HIS A 191 -0.70 19.08 -16.44
CA HIS A 191 -1.12 18.45 -15.19
C HIS A 191 -1.93 17.17 -15.46
N LEU A 192 -2.79 17.16 -16.49
CA LEU A 192 -3.51 15.95 -16.88
C LEU A 192 -2.54 14.80 -17.25
N ALA A 193 -1.44 15.14 -17.93
CA ALA A 193 -0.38 14.17 -18.22
C ALA A 193 0.27 13.61 -16.94
N LEU A 194 0.47 14.43 -15.90
CA LEU A 194 1.00 13.95 -14.62
C LEU A 194 0.07 12.94 -13.92
N PHE A 195 -1.26 13.10 -14.04
CA PHE A 195 -2.20 12.09 -13.54
C PHE A 195 -2.06 10.75 -14.28
N ALA A 196 -1.84 10.78 -15.59
CA ALA A 196 -1.54 9.55 -16.35
C ALA A 196 -0.20 8.93 -15.91
N VAL A 197 0.82 9.75 -15.65
CA VAL A 197 2.12 9.30 -15.13
C VAL A 197 1.98 8.59 -13.80
N ILE A 198 1.14 9.09 -12.87
CA ILE A 198 0.84 8.39 -11.60
C ILE A 198 0.32 6.98 -11.88
N ALA A 199 -0.67 6.82 -12.76
CA ALA A 199 -1.25 5.52 -13.07
C ALA A 199 -0.19 4.56 -13.67
N VAL A 200 0.62 5.04 -14.60
CA VAL A 200 1.68 4.25 -15.26
C VAL A 200 2.77 3.85 -14.26
N LEU A 201 3.30 4.80 -13.48
CA LEU A 201 4.34 4.52 -12.48
C LEU A 201 3.85 3.57 -11.40
N GLY A 202 2.61 3.73 -10.94
CA GLY A 202 1.98 2.81 -10.00
C GLY A 202 1.93 1.39 -10.54
N MET A 203 1.53 1.21 -11.81
CA MET A 203 1.49 -0.08 -12.48
C MET A 203 2.88 -0.69 -12.66
N ILE A 204 3.85 0.09 -13.16
CA ILE A 204 5.25 -0.38 -13.32
C ILE A 204 5.81 -0.82 -11.97
N GLY A 205 5.64 0.00 -10.93
CA GLY A 205 6.10 -0.33 -9.58
C GLY A 205 5.50 -1.62 -9.05
N ALA A 206 4.19 -1.81 -9.26
CA ALA A 206 3.48 -3.02 -8.90
C ALA A 206 4.00 -4.25 -9.65
N TYR A 207 4.20 -4.13 -10.94
CA TYR A 207 4.74 -5.22 -11.78
C TYR A 207 6.15 -5.61 -11.33
N LEU A 208 7.02 -4.62 -11.07
CA LEU A 208 8.38 -4.87 -10.59
C LEU A 208 8.41 -5.56 -9.23
N ILE A 209 7.50 -5.22 -8.30
CA ILE A 209 7.39 -5.94 -7.02
C ILE A 209 6.98 -7.39 -7.24
N ILE A 210 6.05 -7.65 -8.14
CA ILE A 210 5.63 -9.01 -8.47
C ILE A 210 6.82 -9.81 -9.00
N LEU A 211 7.59 -9.24 -9.92
CA LEU A 211 8.80 -9.88 -10.46
C LEU A 211 9.83 -10.15 -9.36
N ALA A 212 10.05 -9.19 -8.44
CA ALA A 212 10.98 -9.37 -7.34
C ALA A 212 10.60 -10.55 -6.43
N TYR A 213 9.30 -10.67 -6.08
CA TYR A 213 8.79 -11.81 -5.29
C TYR A 213 8.77 -13.14 -6.04
N ARG A 214 8.88 -13.12 -7.36
CA ARG A 214 9.07 -14.34 -8.17
C ARG A 214 10.52 -14.76 -8.23
N ALA A 215 11.43 -13.79 -8.34
CA ALA A 215 12.85 -14.03 -8.48
C ALA A 215 13.56 -14.34 -7.15
N GLY A 216 12.99 -13.86 -6.01
CA GLY A 216 13.61 -13.99 -4.71
C GLY A 216 12.67 -14.48 -3.60
N GLU A 217 13.26 -14.97 -2.52
CA GLU A 217 12.51 -15.36 -1.34
C GLU A 217 11.92 -14.12 -0.65
N ALA A 218 10.69 -14.25 -0.12
CA ALA A 218 10.00 -13.16 0.57
C ALA A 218 10.78 -12.59 1.75
N VAL A 219 11.59 -13.42 2.43
CA VAL A 219 12.48 -13.00 3.53
C VAL A 219 13.53 -12.00 3.08
N ILE A 220 13.96 -12.05 1.80
CA ILE A 220 14.94 -11.13 1.22
C ILE A 220 14.22 -9.90 0.63
N VAL A 221 13.13 -10.14 -0.11
CA VAL A 221 12.43 -9.08 -0.85
C VAL A 221 11.70 -8.10 0.08
N ALA A 222 11.05 -8.61 1.16
CA ALA A 222 10.30 -7.77 2.06
C ALA A 222 11.14 -6.68 2.76
N PRO A 223 12.34 -6.96 3.31
CA PRO A 223 13.21 -5.92 3.86
C PRO A 223 13.63 -4.85 2.84
N MET A 224 13.79 -5.23 1.56
CA MET A 224 14.17 -4.28 0.51
C MET A 224 13.11 -3.17 0.30
N GLN A 225 11.87 -3.39 0.73
CA GLN A 225 10.83 -2.36 0.64
C GLN A 225 11.15 -1.16 1.54
N TYR A 226 11.82 -1.36 2.67
CA TYR A 226 12.24 -0.26 3.55
C TYR A 226 13.23 0.71 2.88
N SER A 227 13.92 0.27 1.80
CA SER A 227 14.77 1.17 1.00
C SER A 227 13.99 2.35 0.41
N GLN A 228 12.67 2.27 0.37
CA GLN A 228 11.82 3.37 -0.10
C GLN A 228 11.93 4.62 0.77
N ILE A 229 12.21 4.49 2.07
CA ILE A 229 12.49 5.64 2.94
C ILE A 229 13.73 6.39 2.44
N LEU A 230 14.77 5.65 1.99
CA LEU A 230 15.98 6.28 1.44
C LEU A 230 15.67 7.06 0.16
N TRP A 231 14.90 6.47 -0.75
CA TRP A 231 14.44 7.15 -1.96
C TRP A 231 13.57 8.36 -1.65
N ALA A 232 12.62 8.21 -0.72
CA ALA A 232 11.73 9.29 -0.28
C ALA A 232 12.52 10.45 0.35
N THR A 233 13.50 10.14 1.19
CA THR A 233 14.40 11.14 1.79
C THR A 233 15.21 11.85 0.71
N GLY A 234 15.81 11.11 -0.21
CA GLY A 234 16.59 11.68 -1.31
C GLY A 234 15.75 12.60 -2.20
N TYR A 235 14.56 12.17 -2.57
CA TYR A 235 13.65 12.98 -3.38
C TYR A 235 13.05 14.16 -2.61
N GLY A 236 12.77 13.99 -1.31
CA GLY A 236 12.34 15.08 -0.43
C GLY A 236 13.37 16.21 -0.38
N ILE A 237 14.64 15.86 -0.23
CA ILE A 237 15.74 16.84 -0.25
C ILE A 237 15.90 17.47 -1.64
N LEU A 238 15.88 16.66 -2.70
CA LEU A 238 16.20 17.11 -4.07
C LEU A 238 15.11 18.00 -4.65
N PHE A 239 13.82 17.61 -4.50
CA PHE A 239 12.70 18.29 -5.18
C PHE A 239 11.92 19.25 -4.28
N PHE A 240 11.96 19.05 -2.96
CA PHE A 240 11.13 19.81 -2.02
C PHE A 240 11.93 20.53 -0.95
N ALA A 241 13.27 20.48 -0.98
CA ALA A 241 14.17 21.03 0.04
C ALA A 241 13.82 20.54 1.47
N GLU A 242 13.22 19.35 1.59
CA GLU A 242 12.85 18.75 2.87
C GLU A 242 14.11 18.26 3.60
N ARG A 243 14.18 18.55 4.89
CA ARG A 243 15.24 18.00 5.76
C ARG A 243 14.57 17.12 6.81
N PRO A 244 14.81 15.79 6.76
CA PRO A 244 14.31 14.90 7.82
C PRO A 244 14.84 15.36 9.16
N ASP A 245 13.96 15.56 10.11
CA ASP A 245 14.34 15.91 11.47
C ASP A 245 14.82 14.68 12.25
N MET A 246 15.54 14.90 13.37
CA MET A 246 16.09 13.82 14.18
C MET A 246 15.03 12.81 14.67
N PRO A 247 13.85 13.21 15.15
CA PRO A 247 12.81 12.25 15.52
C PRO A 247 12.31 11.38 14.36
N THR A 248 12.19 11.94 13.16
CA THR A 248 11.83 11.16 11.96
C THR A 248 12.91 10.12 11.66
N MET A 249 14.18 10.49 11.74
CA MET A 249 15.30 9.56 11.51
C MET A 249 15.36 8.45 12.56
N VAL A 250 15.22 8.80 13.83
CA VAL A 250 15.23 7.84 14.95
C VAL A 250 14.01 6.89 14.85
N GLY A 251 12.82 7.45 14.65
CA GLY A 251 11.60 6.65 14.51
C GLY A 251 11.65 5.72 13.30
N ALA A 252 12.16 6.20 12.15
CA ALA A 252 12.37 5.39 10.96
C ALA A 252 13.33 4.23 11.24
N ALA A 253 14.47 4.48 11.89
CA ALA A 253 15.42 3.45 12.24
C ALA A 253 14.81 2.36 13.14
N ILE A 254 14.03 2.76 14.16
CA ILE A 254 13.32 1.83 15.06
C ILE A 254 12.29 1.00 14.30
N ILE A 255 11.48 1.61 13.44
CA ILE A 255 10.44 0.91 12.67
C ILE A 255 11.07 -0.07 11.68
N ILE A 256 12.11 0.36 10.97
CA ILE A 256 12.84 -0.51 10.03
C ILE A 256 13.46 -1.70 10.76
N ALA A 257 14.19 -1.46 11.86
CA ALA A 257 14.82 -2.52 12.62
C ALA A 257 13.78 -3.52 13.16
N SER A 258 12.67 -3.02 13.70
CA SER A 258 11.56 -3.82 14.21
C SER A 258 10.89 -4.64 13.11
N GLY A 259 10.60 -4.01 11.95
CA GLY A 259 9.99 -4.68 10.81
C GLY A 259 10.90 -5.75 10.19
N ILE A 260 12.18 -5.46 10.02
CA ILE A 260 13.18 -6.44 9.55
C ILE A 260 13.28 -7.62 10.54
N TYR A 261 13.31 -7.35 11.84
CA TYR A 261 13.34 -8.41 12.84
C TYR A 261 12.13 -9.34 12.72
N ILE A 262 10.91 -8.80 12.54
CA ILE A 262 9.70 -9.61 12.35
C ILE A 262 9.83 -10.48 11.10
N VAL A 263 10.23 -9.91 9.96
CA VAL A 263 10.40 -10.63 8.69
C VAL A 263 11.40 -11.77 8.81
N LEU A 264 12.59 -11.50 9.38
CA LEU A 264 13.62 -12.51 9.58
C LEU A 264 13.16 -13.64 10.53
N ARG A 265 12.36 -13.28 11.53
CA ARG A 265 11.80 -14.25 12.49
C ARG A 265 10.74 -15.14 11.85
N GLU A 266 9.90 -14.58 10.97
CA GLU A 266 8.93 -15.34 10.18
C GLU A 266 9.59 -16.26 9.15
N GLY A 267 10.75 -15.87 8.63
CA GLY A 267 11.52 -16.70 7.69
C GLY A 267 12.11 -17.99 8.30
N ARG A 268 12.29 -18.05 9.62
CA ARG A 268 12.82 -19.24 10.28
C ARG A 268 11.76 -20.34 10.42
N ARG A 269 11.91 -21.44 9.65
CA ARG A 269 10.95 -22.56 9.57
C ARG A 269 10.64 -23.20 10.92
N ASP A 270 11.61 -23.28 11.81
CA ASP A 270 11.47 -23.95 13.13
C ASP A 270 10.82 -23.08 14.22
N VAL A 271 10.63 -21.81 13.97
CA VAL A 271 10.21 -20.86 15.02
C VAL A 271 8.83 -20.27 14.78
N SER A 272 8.35 -20.26 13.55
CA SER A 272 7.08 -19.63 13.20
C SER A 272 6.18 -20.60 12.44
N ARG A 273 5.02 -20.91 13.04
CA ARG A 273 3.93 -21.64 12.35
C ARG A 273 3.10 -20.72 11.44
N THR A 274 3.19 -19.42 11.64
CA THR A 274 2.42 -18.41 10.90
C THR A 274 3.34 -17.32 10.37
N ARG A 275 3.08 -16.81 9.17
CA ARG A 275 3.92 -15.84 8.46
C ARG A 275 3.09 -14.65 7.95
N PRO A 276 2.47 -13.85 8.84
CA PRO A 276 1.51 -12.82 8.43
C PRO A 276 2.11 -11.79 7.47
N VAL A 277 3.34 -11.34 7.69
CA VAL A 277 4.00 -10.34 6.86
C VAL A 277 4.52 -10.94 5.55
N LEU A 278 5.17 -12.11 5.59
CA LEU A 278 5.75 -12.76 4.41
C LEU A 278 4.68 -13.26 3.43
N GLU A 279 3.54 -13.75 3.94
CA GLU A 279 2.46 -14.25 3.11
C GLU A 279 1.58 -13.15 2.51
N THR A 280 1.62 -11.93 3.04
CA THR A 280 0.90 -10.79 2.45
C THR A 280 1.59 -10.24 1.20
N GLY A 281 2.87 -10.55 1.00
CA GLY A 281 3.57 -10.35 -0.28
C GLY A 281 3.53 -8.93 -0.80
N GLY A 282 3.77 -7.95 0.06
CA GLY A 282 3.94 -6.64 -0.48
C GLY A 282 3.24 -5.51 0.27
N ARG A 283 3.82 -4.44 0.13
CA ARG A 283 3.47 -3.10 0.50
C ARG A 283 1.97 -2.80 0.31
N MET A 284 1.48 -1.81 1.01
CA MET A 284 0.33 -0.93 0.85
C MET A 284 -0.27 -0.74 -0.57
N LEU A 285 0.18 -1.49 -1.56
CA LEU A 285 -0.31 -1.57 -2.93
C LEU A 285 -1.73 -2.12 -3.05
N ALA A 286 -2.36 -2.38 -1.92
CA ALA A 286 -3.72 -2.87 -1.84
C ALA A 286 -4.76 -1.90 -2.42
N VAL A 287 -4.37 -0.69 -2.79
CA VAL A 287 -5.27 0.29 -3.41
C VAL A 287 -5.42 0.05 -4.91
N THR A 288 -4.40 -0.50 -5.59
CA THR A 288 -4.41 -0.57 -7.07
C THR A 288 -3.83 -1.83 -7.71
N THR A 289 -3.32 -2.85 -6.96
CA THR A 289 -2.56 -3.93 -7.59
C THR A 289 -2.91 -5.36 -7.21
N PRO A 290 -2.79 -6.32 -8.17
CA PRO A 290 -3.11 -7.73 -7.96
C PRO A 290 -2.13 -8.47 -7.05
N ARG A 291 -2.64 -9.47 -6.35
CA ARG A 291 -1.87 -10.39 -5.52
C ARG A 291 -0.97 -11.30 -6.36
N ILE A 292 0.25 -11.56 -5.87
CA ILE A 292 1.25 -12.41 -6.51
C ILE A 292 0.74 -13.84 -6.81
N SER A 293 -0.05 -14.42 -5.91
CA SER A 293 -0.63 -15.76 -6.07
C SER A 293 -1.54 -15.90 -7.28
N VAL A 294 -2.08 -14.82 -7.73
CA VAL A 294 -3.02 -14.71 -8.81
C VAL A 294 -2.33 -14.60 -10.15
N LEU A 295 -1.32 -13.72 -10.26
CA LEU A 295 -0.46 -13.66 -11.45
C LEU A 295 0.29 -14.97 -11.67
N ARG A 296 0.63 -15.69 -10.61
CA ARG A 296 1.23 -17.03 -10.71
C ARG A 296 0.29 -18.06 -11.32
N ARG A 297 -1.02 -18.00 -11.00
CA ARG A 297 -2.04 -18.86 -11.66
C ARG A 297 -2.24 -18.48 -13.13
N MET A 298 -2.30 -17.19 -13.46
CA MET A 298 -2.50 -16.72 -14.83
C MET A 298 -1.35 -17.16 -15.76
N MET A 299 -0.11 -17.22 -15.26
CA MET A 299 1.04 -17.63 -16.07
C MET A 299 1.21 -19.15 -16.16
N SER A 300 0.83 -19.91 -15.12
CA SER A 300 0.82 -21.37 -15.20
C SER A 300 -0.31 -21.91 -16.09
N ALA A 301 -1.39 -21.14 -16.27
CA ALA A 301 -2.44 -21.45 -17.23
C ALA A 301 -1.99 -21.21 -18.69
N GLY A 302 -1.21 -20.14 -18.93
CA GLY A 302 -0.63 -19.84 -20.25
C GLY A 302 0.37 -20.88 -20.74
N GLU A 303 1.15 -21.50 -19.83
CA GLU A 303 2.09 -22.59 -20.18
C GLU A 303 1.39 -23.93 -20.51
N ARG A 304 0.17 -24.15 -20.00
CA ARG A 304 -0.60 -25.38 -20.32
C ARG A 304 -1.41 -25.28 -21.60
N SER A 305 -1.70 -24.07 -22.09
CA SER A 305 -2.43 -23.84 -23.35
C SER A 305 -1.52 -23.84 -24.59
N GLY A 306 -0.21 -23.86 -24.40
CA GLY A 306 0.78 -23.88 -25.49
C GLY A 306 1.43 -25.24 -25.73
N ARG A 307 0.89 -26.35 -25.18
CA ARG A 307 1.29 -27.74 -25.49
C ARG A 307 0.17 -28.50 -26.13
#